data_da97fe26bb69f16bd02157eb97532d00
#
_entry.id   da97fe26bb69f16bd02157eb97532d00
#
_cell.length_a   1.000
_cell.length_b   1.000
_cell.length_c   1.000
_cell.angle_alpha   90.00
_cell.angle_beta   90.00
_cell.angle_gamma   90.00
#
_symmetry.space_group_name_H-M   'P 1'
#
loop_
_entity.id
_entity.type
_entity.pdbx_description
1 polymer ?
#
loop_
_entity_poly.entity_id
_entity_poly.type
_entity_poly.pdbx_seq_one_letter_code
_entity_poly.pdbx_strand_id
1 'polypeptide(L)'
;LDNPEEYLSKESVERRSRQGISVSESDLPIAQAYLDTLSANGGKPVLESKWFSTVVVSSPDSLVAERLLRLPIVDSVKWVWKGDEEIDIPREEKDTTRFMPIDKPEKSPYGYAEEQIKMLNGIKLHEAGFKGKGMRVAVVDAGFMNVDRISVFDSLRLLGTHNVVFPGRSVFIGDDHGTKVL
;
A
#
# COMPACT_ATOMS: atom_id res chain seq x y z
N LEU A 1 -22.50 10.90 9.77
CA LEU A 1 -21.98 11.17 8.42
C LEU A 1 -23.08 10.78 7.43
N ASP A 2 -23.70 11.79 6.80
CA ASP A 2 -24.98 11.59 6.10
C ASP A 2 -24.82 11.23 4.62
N ASN A 3 -23.63 11.32 4.06
CA ASN A 3 -23.40 11.02 2.65
C ASN A 3 -22.06 10.28 2.42
N PRO A 4 -22.08 8.95 2.43
CA PRO A 4 -20.87 8.15 2.23
C PRO A 4 -20.13 8.41 0.90
N GLU A 5 -20.86 8.83 -0.14
CA GLU A 5 -20.26 9.08 -1.47
C GLU A 5 -19.26 10.25 -1.45
N GLU A 6 -19.42 11.21 -0.56
CA GLU A 6 -18.51 12.36 -0.43
C GLU A 6 -17.08 11.96 0.02
N TYR A 7 -16.95 10.78 0.63
CA TYR A 7 -15.67 10.24 1.12
C TYR A 7 -14.98 9.29 0.14
N LEU A 8 -15.58 9.10 -1.04
CA LEU A 8 -15.03 8.28 -2.10
C LEU A 8 -14.55 9.14 -3.27
N SER A 9 -13.48 8.73 -3.93
CA SER A 9 -13.11 9.36 -5.19
C SER A 9 -14.16 9.11 -6.25
N LYS A 10 -14.31 10.03 -7.18
CA LYS A 10 -15.23 9.91 -8.32
C LYS A 10 -15.05 8.58 -9.05
N GLU A 11 -13.80 8.17 -9.27
CA GLU A 11 -13.48 6.91 -9.93
C GLU A 11 -13.92 5.69 -9.10
N SER A 12 -13.86 5.78 -7.77
CA SER A 12 -14.35 4.70 -6.88
C SER A 12 -15.86 4.57 -6.98
N VAL A 13 -16.59 5.68 -7.01
CA VAL A 13 -18.05 5.71 -7.18
C VAL A 13 -18.43 5.13 -8.55
N GLU A 14 -17.80 5.60 -9.64
CA GLU A 14 -18.03 5.10 -10.99
C GLU A 14 -17.73 3.61 -11.14
N ARG A 15 -16.63 3.13 -10.54
CA ARG A 15 -16.28 1.70 -10.55
C ARG A 15 -17.34 0.87 -9.83
N ARG A 16 -17.74 1.29 -8.64
CA ARG A 16 -18.78 0.61 -7.83
C ARG A 16 -20.11 0.55 -8.57
N SER A 17 -20.53 1.64 -9.18
CA SER A 17 -21.74 1.71 -9.99
C SER A 17 -21.71 0.69 -11.13
N ARG A 18 -20.60 0.59 -11.85
CA ARG A 18 -20.43 -0.42 -12.93
C ARG A 18 -20.43 -1.86 -12.42
N GLN A 19 -20.00 -2.09 -11.20
CA GLN A 19 -19.91 -3.42 -10.57
C GLN A 19 -21.16 -3.78 -9.75
N GLY A 20 -22.13 -2.87 -9.63
CA GLY A 20 -23.31 -3.07 -8.78
C GLY A 20 -22.98 -3.12 -7.28
N ILE A 21 -21.90 -2.46 -6.85
CA ILE A 21 -21.47 -2.42 -5.45
C ILE A 21 -22.01 -1.13 -4.82
N SER A 22 -22.88 -1.27 -3.84
CA SER A 22 -23.43 -0.12 -3.10
C SER A 22 -22.37 0.53 -2.22
N VAL A 23 -22.47 1.84 -2.06
CA VAL A 23 -21.74 2.57 -1.02
C VAL A 23 -22.43 2.34 0.33
N SER A 24 -21.66 2.14 1.38
CA SER A 24 -22.18 1.77 2.70
C SER A 24 -21.39 2.47 3.83
N GLU A 25 -21.83 2.28 5.05
CA GLU A 25 -21.16 2.83 6.24
C GLU A 25 -19.70 2.38 6.36
N SER A 26 -19.34 1.20 5.86
CA SER A 26 -17.95 0.72 5.84
C SER A 26 -17.03 1.54 4.94
N ASP A 27 -17.59 2.43 4.11
CA ASP A 27 -16.81 3.34 3.27
C ASP A 27 -16.51 4.67 3.98
N LEU A 28 -17.16 4.93 5.11
CA LEU A 28 -16.94 6.14 5.89
C LEU A 28 -15.59 6.13 6.60
N PRO A 29 -14.93 7.28 6.73
CA PRO A 29 -13.76 7.42 7.58
C PRO A 29 -14.15 7.26 9.05
N ILE A 30 -13.16 7.12 9.92
CA ILE A 30 -13.37 7.19 11.36
C ILE A 30 -13.93 8.58 11.71
N ALA A 31 -14.99 8.62 12.50
CA ALA A 31 -15.63 9.89 12.84
C ALA A 31 -14.66 10.80 13.61
N GLN A 32 -14.63 12.09 13.24
CA GLN A 32 -13.71 13.08 13.84
C GLN A 32 -13.90 13.15 15.38
N ALA A 33 -15.11 13.00 15.87
CA ALA A 33 -15.38 12.98 17.32
C ALA A 33 -14.63 11.87 18.07
N TYR A 34 -14.37 10.73 17.43
CA TYR A 34 -13.56 9.67 18.01
C TYR A 34 -12.07 10.06 18.04
N LEU A 35 -11.57 10.64 16.97
CA LEU A 35 -10.19 11.12 16.88
C LEU A 35 -9.92 12.21 17.93
N ASP A 36 -10.86 13.14 18.09
CA ASP A 36 -10.80 14.20 19.10
C ASP A 36 -10.81 13.61 20.51
N THR A 37 -11.65 12.59 20.75
CA THR A 37 -11.70 11.90 22.05
C THR A 37 -10.38 11.20 22.37
N LEU A 38 -9.77 10.51 21.40
CA LEU A 38 -8.47 9.88 21.57
C LEU A 38 -7.39 10.94 21.88
N SER A 39 -7.40 12.05 21.15
CA SER A 39 -6.46 13.15 21.34
C SER A 39 -6.58 13.79 22.72
N ALA A 40 -7.81 14.05 23.17
CA ALA A 40 -8.10 14.61 24.51
C ALA A 40 -7.64 13.69 25.65
N ASN A 41 -7.49 12.39 25.38
CA ASN A 41 -7.00 11.38 26.32
C ASN A 41 -5.52 11.02 26.14
N GLY A 42 -4.76 11.83 25.40
CA GLY A 42 -3.32 11.73 25.29
C GLY A 42 -2.82 10.80 24.15
N GLY A 43 -3.72 10.31 23.31
CA GLY A 43 -3.36 9.51 22.13
C GLY A 43 -3.43 10.34 20.86
N LYS A 44 -2.31 10.89 20.38
CA LYS A 44 -2.27 11.64 19.12
C LYS A 44 -2.48 10.71 17.92
N PRO A 45 -3.57 10.82 17.14
CA PRO A 45 -3.79 10.01 15.94
C PRO A 45 -2.66 10.21 14.92
N VAL A 46 -2.16 9.11 14.34
CA VAL A 46 -1.08 9.08 13.35
C VAL A 46 -1.52 8.40 12.06
N LEU A 47 -2.23 7.27 12.18
CA LEU A 47 -2.77 6.51 11.05
C LEU A 47 -4.17 6.02 11.39
N GLU A 48 -5.01 5.96 10.38
CA GLU A 48 -6.39 5.51 10.48
C GLU A 48 -6.67 4.41 9.46
N SER A 49 -7.46 3.43 9.86
CA SER A 49 -7.98 2.42 8.96
C SER A 49 -9.50 2.29 9.13
N LYS A 50 -10.23 2.80 8.16
CA LYS A 50 -11.69 2.65 8.11
C LYS A 50 -12.12 1.18 7.98
N TRP A 51 -11.32 0.36 7.29
CA TRP A 51 -11.62 -1.06 7.05
C TRP A 51 -11.57 -1.91 8.31
N PHE A 52 -10.70 -1.56 9.25
CA PHE A 52 -10.52 -2.27 10.50
C PHE A 52 -11.08 -1.51 11.70
N SER A 53 -11.65 -0.32 11.48
CA SER A 53 -12.09 0.59 12.56
C SER A 53 -11.00 0.81 13.60
N THR A 54 -9.76 1.02 13.14
CA THR A 54 -8.58 1.16 14.01
C THR A 54 -7.88 2.48 13.78
N VAL A 55 -7.29 3.00 14.87
CA VAL A 55 -6.45 4.20 14.85
C VAL A 55 -5.13 3.86 15.51
N VAL A 56 -4.02 4.16 14.83
CA VAL A 56 -2.71 4.18 15.46
C VAL A 56 -2.52 5.53 16.11
N VAL A 57 -2.19 5.52 17.40
CA VAL A 57 -1.92 6.74 18.16
C VAL A 57 -0.49 6.74 18.65
N SER A 58 0.12 7.94 18.69
CA SER A 58 1.42 8.19 19.31
C SER A 58 1.19 8.88 20.66
N SER A 59 1.96 8.49 21.66
CA SER A 59 1.97 9.16 22.97
C SER A 59 3.32 9.01 23.64
N PRO A 60 3.83 10.05 24.34
CA PRO A 60 5.00 9.93 25.20
C PRO A 60 4.66 9.29 26.55
N ASP A 61 3.38 9.10 26.88
CA ASP A 61 2.91 8.58 28.15
C ASP A 61 2.69 7.06 28.07
N SER A 62 3.44 6.31 28.86
CA SER A 62 3.34 4.85 28.92
C SER A 62 1.97 4.33 29.43
N LEU A 63 1.22 5.15 30.16
CA LEU A 63 -0.11 4.82 30.70
C LEU A 63 -1.25 5.14 29.72
N VAL A 64 -0.94 5.66 28.52
CA VAL A 64 -1.94 6.00 27.51
C VAL A 64 -2.81 4.80 27.15
N ALA A 65 -2.22 3.61 27.02
CA ALA A 65 -2.95 2.41 26.64
C ALA A 65 -4.08 2.07 27.64
N GLU A 66 -3.80 2.15 28.93
CA GLU A 66 -4.81 1.91 29.98
C GLU A 66 -5.91 2.96 29.98
N ARG A 67 -5.55 4.22 29.73
CA ARG A 67 -6.48 5.34 29.66
C ARG A 67 -7.41 5.23 28.47
N LEU A 68 -6.87 4.93 27.30
CA LEU A 68 -7.65 4.74 26.08
C LEU A 68 -8.58 3.53 26.16
N LEU A 69 -8.12 2.43 26.78
CA LEU A 69 -8.94 1.23 26.95
C LEU A 69 -10.19 1.44 27.82
N ARG A 70 -10.21 2.50 28.65
CA ARG A 70 -11.38 2.87 29.47
C ARG A 70 -12.45 3.66 28.71
N LEU A 71 -12.13 4.10 27.50
CA LEU A 71 -13.09 4.86 26.70
C LEU A 71 -14.15 3.91 26.10
N PRO A 72 -15.43 4.27 26.14
CA PRO A 72 -16.50 3.40 25.63
C PRO A 72 -16.45 3.19 24.11
N ILE A 73 -15.64 3.97 23.40
CA ILE A 73 -15.43 3.88 21.95
C ILE A 73 -14.26 2.99 21.59
N VAL A 74 -13.51 2.46 22.56
CA VAL A 74 -12.30 1.65 22.36
C VAL A 74 -12.56 0.24 22.85
N ASP A 75 -12.52 -0.70 21.94
CA ASP A 75 -12.72 -2.12 22.20
C ASP A 75 -11.42 -2.80 22.70
N SER A 76 -10.29 -2.46 22.08
CA SER A 76 -9.00 -3.01 22.45
C SER A 76 -7.84 -2.06 22.14
N VAL A 77 -6.72 -2.24 22.83
CA VAL A 77 -5.48 -1.51 22.60
C VAL A 77 -4.32 -2.49 22.48
N LYS A 78 -3.48 -2.32 21.47
CA LYS A 78 -2.26 -3.10 21.27
C LYS A 78 -1.06 -2.19 21.07
N TRP A 79 0.05 -2.53 21.70
CA TRP A 79 1.33 -1.89 21.40
C TRP A 79 1.82 -2.37 20.02
N VAL A 80 2.06 -1.44 19.11
CA VAL A 80 2.62 -1.72 17.79
C VAL A 80 4.12 -1.42 17.73
N TRP A 81 4.58 -0.45 18.52
CA TRP A 81 5.98 -0.08 18.61
C TRP A 81 6.28 0.67 19.90
N LYS A 82 7.43 0.39 20.49
CA LYS A 82 7.98 1.12 21.64
C LYS A 82 9.25 1.80 21.18
N GLY A 83 9.33 3.12 21.25
CA GLY A 83 10.29 3.99 20.59
C GLY A 83 11.77 3.82 20.89
N ASP A 84 12.16 2.80 21.63
CA ASP A 84 13.54 2.52 22.07
C ASP A 84 14.29 1.59 21.10
N GLU A 85 13.61 1.00 20.13
CA GLU A 85 14.22 0.19 19.08
C GLU A 85 14.56 1.10 17.89
N GLU A 86 15.83 1.41 17.72
CA GLU A 86 16.32 1.90 16.43
C GLU A 86 15.98 0.82 15.42
N ILE A 87 15.14 1.16 14.44
CA ILE A 87 14.97 0.31 13.26
C ILE A 87 16.26 0.43 12.48
N ASP A 88 17.20 -0.46 12.79
CA ASP A 88 18.41 -0.62 11.98
C ASP A 88 17.95 -1.24 10.65
N ILE A 89 17.77 -0.38 9.67
CA ILE A 89 17.52 -0.81 8.30
C ILE A 89 18.89 -1.16 7.75
N PRO A 90 19.21 -2.46 7.58
CA PRO A 90 20.48 -2.88 7.01
C PRO A 90 20.66 -2.17 5.66
N ARG A 91 21.64 -1.30 5.56
CA ARG A 91 22.13 -0.82 4.28
C ARG A 91 22.95 -1.97 3.68
N GLU A 92 22.31 -2.93 3.09
CA GLU A 92 23.00 -3.81 2.18
C GLU A 92 23.49 -2.98 1.01
N GLU A 93 24.78 -2.70 0.97
CA GLU A 93 25.47 -2.34 -0.26
C GLU A 93 25.36 -3.55 -1.17
N LYS A 94 24.29 -3.65 -1.94
CA LYS A 94 24.15 -4.70 -2.94
C LYS A 94 25.17 -4.41 -4.03
N ASP A 95 26.08 -5.36 -4.20
CA ASP A 95 26.99 -5.41 -5.34
C ASP A 95 26.15 -5.44 -6.62
N THR A 96 26.05 -4.29 -7.27
CA THR A 96 25.28 -4.09 -8.50
C THR A 96 26.02 -4.60 -9.74
N THR A 97 27.19 -5.24 -9.58
CA THR A 97 28.07 -5.62 -10.70
C THR A 97 27.74 -6.96 -11.33
N ARG A 98 26.81 -7.75 -10.79
CA ARG A 98 26.41 -9.03 -11.36
C ARG A 98 25.18 -8.94 -12.25
N PHE A 99 25.27 -8.23 -13.36
CA PHE A 99 24.44 -8.51 -14.53
C PHE A 99 24.98 -9.77 -15.22
N MET A 100 24.44 -10.94 -14.89
CA MET A 100 24.60 -12.11 -15.74
C MET A 100 23.85 -11.83 -17.04
N PRO A 101 24.49 -12.00 -18.21
CA PRO A 101 23.76 -12.00 -19.47
C PRO A 101 22.73 -13.12 -19.40
N ILE A 102 21.47 -12.77 -19.41
CA ILE A 102 20.40 -13.75 -19.46
C ILE A 102 20.16 -14.00 -20.94
N ASP A 103 20.45 -15.23 -21.42
CA ASP A 103 20.08 -15.63 -22.77
C ASP A 103 18.58 -15.38 -22.97
N LYS A 104 18.25 -14.55 -23.96
CA LYS A 104 16.85 -14.21 -24.23
C LYS A 104 16.10 -15.49 -24.61
N PRO A 105 15.01 -15.85 -23.93
CA PRO A 105 14.16 -16.93 -24.40
C PRO A 105 13.56 -16.52 -25.74
N GLU A 106 13.95 -17.28 -26.78
CA GLU A 106 13.59 -16.96 -28.14
C GLU A 106 12.12 -17.11 -28.37
N LYS A 107 11.17 -16.47 -28.24
CA LYS A 107 9.81 -16.56 -28.86
C LYS A 107 8.60 -16.35 -27.95
N SER A 108 8.71 -16.19 -26.66
CA SER A 108 7.53 -15.92 -25.85
C SER A 108 7.38 -14.44 -25.49
N PRO A 109 6.20 -13.81 -25.65
CA PRO A 109 5.95 -12.45 -25.17
C PRO A 109 6.04 -12.32 -23.63
N TYR A 110 6.07 -13.44 -22.92
CA TYR A 110 6.19 -13.52 -21.47
C TYR A 110 7.62 -13.76 -20.99
N GLY A 111 8.58 -13.99 -21.90
CA GLY A 111 9.96 -14.27 -21.55
C GLY A 111 10.07 -15.43 -20.56
N TYR A 112 10.87 -15.25 -19.51
CA TYR A 112 11.08 -16.24 -18.45
C TYR A 112 9.85 -16.45 -17.54
N ALA A 113 8.87 -15.53 -17.55
CA ALA A 113 7.67 -15.64 -16.73
C ALA A 113 6.59 -16.56 -17.37
N GLU A 114 6.84 -17.11 -18.56
CA GLU A 114 5.83 -17.88 -19.31
C GLU A 114 5.23 -19.03 -18.49
N GLU A 115 6.06 -19.81 -17.83
CA GLU A 115 5.57 -20.95 -17.03
C GLU A 115 4.75 -20.49 -15.82
N GLN A 116 5.11 -19.38 -15.20
CA GLN A 116 4.34 -18.79 -14.10
C GLN A 116 2.96 -18.32 -14.57
N ILE A 117 2.90 -17.67 -15.72
CA ILE A 117 1.65 -17.20 -16.31
C ILE A 117 0.79 -18.38 -16.77
N LYS A 118 1.37 -19.44 -17.37
CA LYS A 118 0.68 -20.67 -17.75
C LYS A 118 0.06 -21.39 -16.56
N MET A 119 0.78 -21.47 -15.44
CA MET A 119 0.33 -22.14 -14.22
C MET A 119 -0.98 -21.55 -13.69
N LEU A 120 -1.20 -20.26 -13.89
CA LEU A 120 -2.43 -19.55 -13.52
C LEU A 120 -3.46 -19.46 -14.64
N ASN A 121 -3.27 -20.14 -15.78
CA ASN A 121 -4.05 -19.97 -17.01
C ASN A 121 -4.10 -18.53 -17.54
N GLY A 122 -3.12 -17.70 -17.17
CA GLY A 122 -3.06 -16.27 -17.50
C GLY A 122 -2.98 -16.01 -19.00
N ILE A 123 -2.30 -16.90 -19.77
CA ILE A 123 -2.21 -16.79 -21.22
C ILE A 123 -3.62 -16.80 -21.85
N LYS A 124 -4.48 -17.70 -21.43
CA LYS A 124 -5.88 -17.79 -21.93
C LYS A 124 -6.68 -16.52 -21.62
N LEU A 125 -6.46 -15.91 -20.46
CA LEU A 125 -7.08 -14.63 -20.12
C LEU A 125 -6.59 -13.51 -21.05
N HIS A 126 -5.31 -13.47 -21.34
CA HIS A 126 -4.72 -12.48 -22.23
C HIS A 126 -5.18 -12.67 -23.69
N GLU A 127 -5.30 -13.91 -24.15
CA GLU A 127 -5.86 -14.26 -25.48
C GLU A 127 -7.33 -13.84 -25.60
N ALA A 128 -8.09 -14.00 -24.51
CA ALA A 128 -9.47 -13.53 -24.42
C ALA A 128 -9.61 -12.00 -24.29
N GLY A 129 -8.49 -11.26 -24.27
CA GLY A 129 -8.46 -9.80 -24.24
C GLY A 129 -8.39 -9.17 -22.84
N PHE A 130 -8.39 -9.97 -21.77
CA PHE A 130 -8.30 -9.47 -20.40
C PHE A 130 -6.84 -9.15 -20.03
N LYS A 131 -6.39 -7.94 -20.35
CA LYS A 131 -5.02 -7.45 -20.13
C LYS A 131 -4.94 -6.29 -19.14
N GLY A 132 -5.93 -6.15 -18.26
CA GLY A 132 -5.95 -5.09 -17.24
C GLY A 132 -6.18 -3.66 -17.78
N LYS A 133 -6.58 -3.48 -19.03
CA LYS A 133 -6.82 -2.16 -19.61
C LYS A 133 -7.84 -1.37 -18.78
N GLY A 134 -7.46 -0.17 -18.34
CA GLY A 134 -8.29 0.71 -17.52
C GLY A 134 -8.31 0.35 -16.03
N MET A 135 -7.56 -0.67 -15.62
CA MET A 135 -7.39 -1.01 -14.20
C MET A 135 -6.25 -0.19 -13.58
N ARG A 136 -6.40 0.13 -12.29
CA ARG A 136 -5.35 0.72 -11.47
C ARG A 136 -4.84 -0.34 -10.49
N VAL A 137 -3.54 -0.51 -10.42
CA VAL A 137 -2.88 -1.44 -9.52
C VAL A 137 -2.00 -0.65 -8.57
N ALA A 138 -2.10 -0.92 -7.28
CA ALA A 138 -1.15 -0.44 -6.30
C ALA A 138 -0.17 -1.58 -6.00
N VAL A 139 1.12 -1.30 -6.14
CA VAL A 139 2.17 -2.21 -5.69
C VAL A 139 2.76 -1.62 -4.42
N VAL A 140 2.73 -2.38 -3.33
CA VAL A 140 3.25 -1.99 -2.01
C VAL A 140 4.42 -2.89 -1.70
N ASP A 141 5.62 -2.31 -1.61
CA ASP A 141 6.85 -3.07 -1.49
C ASP A 141 7.92 -2.28 -0.71
N ALA A 142 9.07 -2.89 -0.44
CA ALA A 142 10.17 -2.30 0.31
C ALA A 142 10.84 -1.12 -0.41
N GLY A 143 10.81 -1.09 -1.75
CA GLY A 143 11.35 -0.03 -2.58
C GLY A 143 11.33 -0.39 -4.06
N PHE A 144 11.52 0.62 -4.90
CA PHE A 144 11.42 0.52 -6.36
C PHE A 144 12.66 1.14 -7.02
N MET A 145 13.85 0.79 -6.51
CA MET A 145 15.10 1.40 -6.94
C MET A 145 15.27 1.36 -8.45
N ASN A 146 15.57 2.52 -9.04
CA ASN A 146 15.83 2.71 -10.47
C ASN A 146 14.64 2.46 -11.43
N VAL A 147 13.41 2.28 -10.97
CA VAL A 147 12.23 2.17 -11.87
C VAL A 147 12.10 3.42 -12.75
N ASP A 148 12.48 4.57 -12.25
CA ASP A 148 12.49 5.86 -12.97
C ASP A 148 13.63 6.01 -14.00
N ARG A 149 14.49 5.00 -14.15
CA ARG A 149 15.72 5.04 -14.99
C ARG A 149 15.87 3.84 -15.91
N ILE A 150 15.22 2.74 -15.61
CA ILE A 150 15.34 1.49 -16.39
C ILE A 150 14.34 1.53 -17.53
N SER A 151 14.84 1.50 -18.76
CA SER A 151 14.03 1.68 -19.97
C SER A 151 12.87 0.69 -20.15
N VAL A 152 12.91 -0.47 -19.53
CA VAL A 152 11.79 -1.43 -19.56
C VAL A 152 10.52 -0.84 -18.96
N PHE A 153 10.64 0.14 -18.06
CA PHE A 153 9.53 0.82 -17.40
C PHE A 153 9.09 2.12 -18.09
N ASP A 154 9.72 2.52 -19.20
CA ASP A 154 9.38 3.78 -19.90
C ASP A 154 7.91 3.85 -20.33
N SER A 155 7.27 2.71 -20.57
CA SER A 155 5.85 2.62 -20.91
C SER A 155 4.91 2.55 -19.69
N LEU A 156 5.46 2.45 -18.48
CA LEU A 156 4.68 2.37 -17.25
C LEU A 156 3.94 3.69 -16.98
N ARG A 157 2.62 3.63 -16.93
CA ARG A 157 1.81 4.79 -16.54
C ARG A 157 1.75 4.90 -15.03
N LEU A 158 2.77 5.50 -14.45
CA LEU A 158 2.83 5.78 -13.03
C LEU A 158 1.84 6.88 -12.64
N LEU A 159 0.90 6.59 -11.74
CA LEU A 159 -0.12 7.53 -11.27
C LEU A 159 0.31 8.28 -10.02
N GLY A 160 1.21 7.72 -9.24
CA GLY A 160 1.75 8.33 -8.03
C GLY A 160 2.65 7.39 -7.27
N THR A 161 3.43 7.93 -6.34
CA THR A 161 4.28 7.21 -5.42
C THR A 161 4.13 7.77 -4.02
N HIS A 162 4.28 6.92 -3.02
CA HIS A 162 4.27 7.34 -1.63
C HIS A 162 5.21 6.47 -0.80
N ASN A 163 6.10 7.09 -0.03
CA ASN A 163 6.93 6.39 0.92
C ASN A 163 6.27 6.49 2.31
N VAL A 164 5.73 5.38 2.78
CA VAL A 164 4.99 5.32 4.05
C VAL A 164 5.93 5.40 5.25
N VAL A 165 7.12 4.80 5.14
CA VAL A 165 8.09 4.70 6.25
C VAL A 165 8.85 6.02 6.41
N PHE A 166 9.25 6.62 5.30
CA PHE A 166 10.02 7.87 5.28
C PHE A 166 9.35 8.91 4.40
N PRO A 167 8.29 9.59 4.90
CA PRO A 167 7.61 10.63 4.13
C PRO A 167 8.60 11.66 3.57
N GLY A 168 8.48 11.95 2.27
CA GLY A 168 9.39 12.88 1.59
C GLY A 168 10.65 12.24 0.97
N ARG A 169 10.94 10.96 1.23
CA ARG A 169 11.98 10.23 0.48
C ARG A 169 11.40 9.61 -0.80
N SER A 170 12.23 9.61 -1.85
CA SER A 170 11.89 8.90 -3.09
C SER A 170 11.75 7.40 -2.84
N VAL A 171 10.78 6.77 -3.50
CA VAL A 171 10.63 5.31 -3.53
C VAL A 171 11.61 4.64 -4.49
N PHE A 172 12.27 5.44 -5.36
CA PHE A 172 13.20 4.94 -6.39
C PHE A 172 14.65 4.81 -5.90
N ILE A 173 14.87 4.92 -4.59
CA ILE A 173 16.18 4.74 -3.94
C ILE A 173 16.04 3.73 -2.81
N GLY A 174 17.12 3.03 -2.52
CA GLY A 174 17.19 2.06 -1.41
C GLY A 174 16.99 0.63 -1.88
N ASP A 175 15.82 0.04 -1.69
CA ASP A 175 15.55 -1.36 -2.01
C ASP A 175 15.06 -1.55 -3.47
N ASP A 176 15.46 -2.65 -4.09
CA ASP A 176 15.10 -3.01 -5.47
C ASP A 176 14.07 -4.14 -5.57
N HIS A 177 13.54 -4.63 -4.43
CA HIS A 177 12.62 -5.76 -4.43
C HIS A 177 11.36 -5.44 -5.25
N GLY A 178 10.73 -4.29 -5.00
CA GLY A 178 9.55 -3.86 -5.75
C GLY A 178 9.83 -3.63 -7.24
N THR A 179 11.07 -3.26 -7.61
CA THR A 179 11.49 -3.17 -9.02
C THR A 179 11.43 -4.52 -9.73
N LYS A 180 11.75 -5.59 -9.01
CA LYS A 180 11.71 -6.98 -9.54
C LYS A 180 10.29 -7.54 -9.58
N VAL A 181 9.40 -7.02 -8.75
CA VAL A 181 7.98 -7.42 -8.69
C VAL A 181 7.16 -6.71 -9.77
N LEU A 182 7.55 -5.51 -10.20
CA LEU A 182 6.87 -4.66 -11.16
C LEU A 182 7.02 -5.19 -12.59
#